data_3cbf0f620ef07b19a67a247a1b21e1b8
#
_entry.id   3cbf0f620ef07b19a67a247a1b21e1b8
#
_cell.length_a   1.000
_cell.length_b   1.000
_cell.length_c   1.000
_cell.angle_alpha   90.00
_cell.angle_beta   90.00
_cell.angle_gamma   90.00
#
_symmetry.space_group_name_H-M   'P 1'
#
loop_
_entity.id
_entity.type
_entity.pdbx_description
1 polymer ?
#
loop_
_entity_poly.entity_id
_entity_poly.type
_entity_poly.pdbx_seq_one_letter_code
_entity_poly.pdbx_strand_id
1 'polypeptide(L)'
;LDTFSPGTYEYFIARTAYLDAIVEQALRDHIPQIVFLGAGYDTRALRFADLIGPTRIFELDSEPTQAHKRTLLAQADVSIPVALRFVPTDLTQQDLKETLAQAGYASDLHTLFVWEGVTYYLPPRAVEETLAFVRENAAAGSVICFDYMITIPEMAGRYGAQQARDTMRTLYTDEPLLFDLAEDQVAAFLAEREIDLLEHATADKLRERYLTLRDGSLAGPMLDLF
;
A
#
# COMPACT_ATOMS: atom_id res chain seq x y z
N LEU A 1 -9.48 2.62 22.65
CA LEU A 1 -8.20 3.11 22.09
C LEU A 1 -6.98 2.38 22.67
N ASP A 2 -7.13 1.65 23.80
CA ASP A 2 -6.03 0.94 24.47
C ASP A 2 -5.64 -0.40 23.80
N THR A 3 -6.20 -0.73 22.64
CA THR A 3 -5.99 -2.02 21.95
C THR A 3 -4.81 -1.98 20.99
N PHE A 4 -4.39 -0.80 20.57
CA PHE A 4 -3.28 -0.62 19.63
C PHE A 4 -1.97 -0.29 20.34
N SER A 5 -0.87 -0.71 19.74
CA SER A 5 0.47 -0.37 20.22
C SER A 5 0.72 1.14 20.17
N PRO A 6 1.58 1.68 21.06
CA PRO A 6 1.90 3.10 21.05
C PRO A 6 2.41 3.57 19.67
N GLY A 7 1.91 4.71 19.21
CA GLY A 7 2.32 5.31 17.94
C GLY A 7 1.67 4.73 16.69
N THR A 8 0.80 3.71 16.81
CA THR A 8 0.11 3.10 15.66
C THR A 8 -0.81 4.10 14.95
N TYR A 9 -1.49 4.95 15.70
CA TYR A 9 -2.37 5.97 15.15
C TYR A 9 -1.58 7.01 14.33
N GLU A 10 -0.48 7.48 14.88
CA GLU A 10 0.45 8.40 14.23
C GLU A 10 1.01 7.79 12.95
N TYR A 11 1.39 6.52 12.98
CA TYR A 11 1.85 5.79 11.80
C TYR A 11 0.78 5.76 10.70
N PHE A 12 -0.45 5.37 11.02
CA PHE A 12 -1.52 5.33 10.01
C PHE A 12 -1.80 6.70 9.41
N ILE A 13 -1.78 7.79 10.21
CA ILE A 13 -1.95 9.15 9.68
C ILE A 13 -0.81 9.49 8.71
N ALA A 14 0.44 9.27 9.12
CA ALA A 14 1.61 9.64 8.32
C ALA A 14 1.70 8.82 7.03
N ARG A 15 1.50 7.49 7.10
CA ARG A 15 1.46 6.60 5.94
C ARG A 15 0.35 7.00 4.96
N THR A 16 -0.87 7.20 5.47
CA THR A 16 -2.00 7.60 4.63
C THR A 16 -1.71 8.93 3.93
N ALA A 17 -1.20 9.94 4.66
CA ALA A 17 -0.88 11.24 4.09
C ALA A 17 0.23 11.15 3.02
N TYR A 18 1.24 10.30 3.23
CA TYR A 18 2.30 10.06 2.26
C TYR A 18 1.77 9.46 0.96
N LEU A 19 1.00 8.38 1.06
CA LEU A 19 0.44 7.70 -0.11
C LEU A 19 -0.66 8.54 -0.78
N ASP A 20 -1.44 9.30 -0.02
CA ASP A 20 -2.41 10.26 -0.56
C ASP A 20 -1.70 11.29 -1.44
N ALA A 21 -0.59 11.86 -0.97
CA ALA A 21 0.17 12.83 -1.75
C ALA A 21 0.70 12.26 -3.07
N ILE A 22 1.17 11.00 -3.08
CA ILE A 22 1.64 10.31 -4.28
C ILE A 22 0.48 10.07 -5.26
N VAL A 23 -0.65 9.55 -4.78
CA VAL A 23 -1.83 9.27 -5.62
C VAL A 23 -2.42 10.57 -6.16
N GLU A 24 -2.55 11.60 -5.32
CA GLU A 24 -3.05 12.91 -5.74
C GLU A 24 -2.16 13.53 -6.83
N GLN A 25 -0.82 13.47 -6.65
CA GLN A 25 0.10 13.98 -7.66
C GLN A 25 -0.01 13.20 -8.98
N ALA A 26 -0.06 11.87 -8.92
CA ALA A 26 -0.23 11.04 -10.11
C ALA A 26 -1.54 11.36 -10.86
N LEU A 27 -2.64 11.60 -10.15
CA LEU A 27 -3.91 12.01 -10.76
C LEU A 27 -3.82 13.42 -11.39
N ARG A 28 -3.16 14.37 -10.74
CA ARG A 28 -2.92 15.72 -11.30
C ARG A 28 -2.05 15.68 -12.54
N ASP A 29 -1.10 14.75 -12.60
CA ASP A 29 -0.22 14.52 -13.76
C ASP A 29 -0.90 13.67 -14.84
N HIS A 30 -2.17 13.31 -14.65
CA HIS A 30 -2.99 12.51 -15.57
C HIS A 30 -2.32 11.16 -15.92
N ILE A 31 -1.74 10.48 -14.93
CA ILE A 31 -1.21 9.14 -15.15
C ILE A 31 -2.29 8.24 -15.77
N PRO A 32 -2.00 7.45 -16.81
CA PRO A 32 -3.03 6.67 -17.49
C PRO A 32 -3.71 5.63 -16.60
N GLN A 33 -2.98 5.04 -15.65
CA GLN A 33 -3.49 3.95 -14.82
C GLN A 33 -2.96 4.01 -13.39
N ILE A 34 -3.83 3.65 -12.44
CA ILE A 34 -3.45 3.37 -11.04
C ILE A 34 -3.99 1.99 -10.68
N VAL A 35 -3.14 1.16 -10.05
CA VAL A 35 -3.48 -0.18 -9.57
C VAL A 35 -3.25 -0.25 -8.07
N PHE A 36 -4.30 -0.50 -7.30
CA PHE A 36 -4.21 -0.78 -5.87
C PHE A 36 -4.17 -2.30 -5.66
N LEU A 37 -3.06 -2.79 -5.13
CA LEU A 37 -2.84 -4.22 -4.83
C LEU A 37 -3.24 -4.50 -3.38
N GLY A 38 -4.28 -5.30 -3.17
CA GLY A 38 -4.86 -5.50 -1.84
C GLY A 38 -5.58 -4.24 -1.35
N ALA A 39 -6.48 -3.69 -2.16
CA ALA A 39 -7.11 -2.40 -1.93
C ALA A 39 -7.96 -2.32 -0.65
N GLY A 40 -8.45 -3.45 -0.14
CA GLY A 40 -9.27 -3.48 1.07
C GLY A 40 -10.40 -2.45 1.05
N TYR A 41 -10.38 -1.60 2.06
CA TYR A 41 -11.32 -0.47 2.19
C TYR A 41 -10.69 0.87 1.78
N ASP A 42 -9.71 0.89 0.88
CA ASP A 42 -9.15 2.13 0.34
C ASP A 42 -10.26 3.04 -0.20
N THR A 43 -10.15 4.32 0.09
CA THR A 43 -11.14 5.34 -0.31
C THR A 43 -10.57 6.37 -1.27
N ARG A 44 -9.31 6.23 -1.72
CA ARG A 44 -8.64 7.25 -2.56
C ARG A 44 -9.37 7.49 -3.88
N ALA A 45 -9.84 6.43 -4.54
CA ALA A 45 -10.65 6.55 -5.75
C ALA A 45 -11.95 7.35 -5.54
N LEU A 46 -12.49 7.34 -4.31
CA LEU A 46 -13.69 8.09 -3.95
C LEU A 46 -13.36 9.50 -3.50
N ARG A 47 -12.36 9.65 -2.62
CA ARG A 47 -11.95 10.96 -2.08
C ARG A 47 -11.37 11.89 -3.14
N PHE A 48 -10.70 11.34 -4.13
CA PHE A 48 -10.09 12.08 -5.24
C PHE A 48 -10.89 11.99 -6.54
N ALA A 49 -12.19 11.66 -6.48
CA ALA A 49 -13.04 11.44 -7.64
C ALA A 49 -12.97 12.59 -8.65
N ASP A 50 -12.91 13.84 -8.19
CA ASP A 50 -12.84 15.03 -9.04
C ASP A 50 -11.50 15.18 -9.78
N LEU A 51 -10.45 14.46 -9.35
CA LEU A 51 -9.12 14.50 -9.96
C LEU A 51 -8.88 13.35 -10.94
N ILE A 52 -9.71 12.32 -10.96
CA ILE A 52 -9.47 11.09 -11.74
C ILE A 52 -9.32 11.39 -13.24
N GLY A 53 -10.16 12.27 -13.80
CA GLY A 53 -10.07 12.62 -15.21
C GLY A 53 -10.04 11.40 -16.15
N PRO A 54 -9.00 11.26 -17.00
CA PRO A 54 -8.85 10.13 -17.93
C PRO A 54 -8.23 8.88 -17.30
N THR A 55 -7.76 8.94 -16.04
CA THR A 55 -7.06 7.86 -15.37
C THR A 55 -7.99 6.67 -15.12
N ARG A 56 -7.56 5.47 -15.45
CA ARG A 56 -8.24 4.21 -15.08
C ARG A 56 -7.72 3.72 -13.74
N ILE A 57 -8.61 3.33 -12.85
CA ILE A 57 -8.27 2.84 -11.52
C ILE A 57 -8.73 1.39 -11.38
N PHE A 58 -7.81 0.53 -10.91
CA PHE A 58 -8.07 -0.88 -10.64
C PHE A 58 -7.82 -1.14 -9.15
N GLU A 59 -8.83 -1.64 -8.45
CA GLU A 59 -8.69 -2.13 -7.09
C GLU A 59 -8.72 -3.65 -7.09
N LEU A 60 -7.60 -4.27 -6.71
CA LEU A 60 -7.46 -5.71 -6.56
C LEU A 60 -7.62 -6.09 -5.10
N ASP A 61 -8.51 -7.02 -4.81
CA ASP A 61 -8.68 -7.62 -3.48
C ASP A 61 -9.54 -8.89 -3.58
N SER A 62 -9.64 -9.64 -2.50
CA SER A 62 -10.50 -10.82 -2.44
C SER A 62 -11.97 -10.48 -2.75
N GLU A 63 -12.69 -11.39 -3.40
CA GLU A 63 -14.11 -11.19 -3.71
C GLU A 63 -14.96 -10.87 -2.46
N PRO A 64 -14.78 -11.56 -1.31
CA PRO A 64 -15.55 -11.22 -0.11
C PRO A 64 -15.32 -9.80 0.39
N THR A 65 -14.06 -9.32 0.39
CA THR A 65 -13.71 -7.96 0.81
C THR A 65 -14.34 -6.93 -0.12
N GLN A 66 -14.24 -7.13 -1.43
CA GLN A 66 -14.81 -6.22 -2.42
C GLN A 66 -16.34 -6.20 -2.37
N ALA A 67 -16.99 -7.35 -2.23
CA ALA A 67 -18.44 -7.42 -2.08
C ALA A 67 -18.92 -6.67 -0.83
N HIS A 68 -18.21 -6.81 0.29
CA HIS A 68 -18.52 -6.09 1.52
C HIS A 68 -18.30 -4.57 1.36
N LYS A 69 -17.16 -4.14 0.80
CA LYS A 69 -16.88 -2.72 0.50
C LYS A 69 -18.00 -2.10 -0.35
N ARG A 70 -18.39 -2.76 -1.44
CA ARG A 70 -19.48 -2.29 -2.32
C ARG A 70 -20.81 -2.19 -1.59
N THR A 71 -21.10 -3.12 -0.70
CA THR A 71 -22.30 -3.08 0.14
C THR A 71 -22.29 -1.87 1.06
N LEU A 72 -21.17 -1.59 1.73
CA LEU A 72 -21.04 -0.41 2.60
C LEU A 72 -21.19 0.89 1.81
N LEU A 73 -20.58 0.99 0.64
CA LEU A 73 -20.70 2.17 -0.23
C LEU A 73 -22.16 2.39 -0.67
N ALA A 74 -22.86 1.33 -1.05
CA ALA A 74 -24.27 1.42 -1.41
C ALA A 74 -25.16 1.84 -0.22
N GLN A 75 -24.91 1.31 0.98
CA GLN A 75 -25.62 1.71 2.20
C GLN A 75 -25.39 3.18 2.59
N ALA A 76 -24.20 3.70 2.28
CA ALA A 76 -23.84 5.09 2.54
C ALA A 76 -24.21 6.05 1.40
N ASP A 77 -24.90 5.57 0.35
CA ASP A 77 -25.27 6.33 -0.86
C ASP A 77 -24.04 7.01 -1.52
N VAL A 78 -22.88 6.32 -1.51
CA VAL A 78 -21.66 6.81 -2.12
C VAL A 78 -21.57 6.36 -3.57
N SER A 79 -21.47 7.34 -4.50
CA SER A 79 -21.31 7.07 -5.92
C SER A 79 -19.91 6.52 -6.23
N ILE A 80 -19.87 5.42 -6.97
CA ILE A 80 -18.61 4.81 -7.42
C ILE A 80 -18.20 5.46 -8.77
N PRO A 81 -16.99 6.04 -8.88
CA PRO A 81 -16.51 6.60 -10.14
C PRO A 81 -16.49 5.56 -11.26
N VAL A 82 -16.91 5.96 -12.47
CA VAL A 82 -16.94 5.08 -13.65
C VAL A 82 -15.54 4.54 -14.01
N ALA A 83 -14.50 5.29 -13.69
CA ALA A 83 -13.11 4.93 -13.90
C ALA A 83 -12.60 3.84 -12.95
N LEU A 84 -13.29 3.61 -11.83
CA LEU A 84 -12.92 2.59 -10.84
C LEU A 84 -13.45 1.21 -11.25
N ARG A 85 -12.55 0.24 -11.27
CA ARG A 85 -12.86 -1.18 -11.50
C ARG A 85 -12.45 -2.01 -10.30
N PHE A 86 -13.39 -2.72 -9.74
CA PHE A 86 -13.13 -3.76 -8.75
C PHE A 86 -12.71 -5.04 -9.48
N VAL A 87 -11.55 -5.57 -9.12
CA VAL A 87 -10.94 -6.74 -9.76
C VAL A 87 -10.74 -7.81 -8.70
N PRO A 88 -11.68 -8.75 -8.54
CA PRO A 88 -11.54 -9.83 -7.56
C PRO A 88 -10.27 -10.64 -7.81
N THR A 89 -9.39 -10.70 -6.80
CA THR A 89 -8.05 -11.28 -6.96
C THR A 89 -7.55 -11.86 -5.65
N ASP A 90 -6.97 -13.05 -5.71
CA ASP A 90 -6.13 -13.60 -4.66
C ASP A 90 -4.66 -13.45 -5.07
N LEU A 91 -3.94 -12.53 -4.42
CA LEU A 91 -2.53 -12.23 -4.72
C LEU A 91 -1.58 -13.42 -4.48
N THR A 92 -2.05 -14.49 -3.83
CA THR A 92 -1.26 -15.70 -3.56
C THR A 92 -1.42 -16.80 -4.60
N GLN A 93 -2.45 -16.73 -5.44
CA GLN A 93 -2.86 -17.85 -6.29
C GLN A 93 -3.14 -17.49 -7.75
N GLN A 94 -3.38 -16.21 -8.07
CA GLN A 94 -3.84 -15.82 -9.40
C GLN A 94 -2.73 -15.20 -10.26
N ASP A 95 -2.80 -15.45 -11.55
CA ASP A 95 -2.00 -14.74 -12.54
C ASP A 95 -2.48 -13.29 -12.68
N LEU A 96 -1.73 -12.35 -12.08
CA LEU A 96 -2.03 -10.93 -12.14
C LEU A 96 -2.07 -10.39 -13.57
N LYS A 97 -1.26 -10.93 -14.47
CA LYS A 97 -1.22 -10.51 -15.88
C LYS A 97 -2.54 -10.79 -16.59
N GLU A 98 -3.04 -12.01 -16.47
CA GLU A 98 -4.32 -12.36 -17.08
C GLU A 98 -5.47 -11.61 -16.42
N THR A 99 -5.51 -11.57 -15.11
CA THR A 99 -6.56 -10.91 -14.33
C THR A 99 -6.68 -9.41 -14.65
N LEU A 100 -5.57 -8.68 -14.68
CA LEU A 100 -5.55 -7.26 -15.00
C LEU A 100 -5.84 -6.99 -16.49
N ALA A 101 -5.33 -7.85 -17.40
CA ALA A 101 -5.63 -7.71 -18.83
C ALA A 101 -7.14 -7.86 -19.11
N GLN A 102 -7.81 -8.83 -18.46
CA GLN A 102 -9.27 -9.01 -18.56
C GLN A 102 -10.03 -7.80 -18.00
N ALA A 103 -9.49 -7.12 -16.98
CA ALA A 103 -10.06 -5.90 -16.44
C ALA A 103 -9.80 -4.66 -17.31
N GLY A 104 -8.98 -4.77 -18.36
CA GLY A 104 -8.67 -3.68 -19.28
C GLY A 104 -7.41 -2.88 -18.91
N TYR A 105 -6.53 -3.42 -18.09
CA TYR A 105 -5.19 -2.89 -17.87
C TYR A 105 -4.37 -2.99 -19.17
N ALA A 106 -3.54 -2.01 -19.42
CA ALA A 106 -2.66 -1.96 -20.59
C ALA A 106 -1.20 -1.83 -20.16
N SER A 107 -0.39 -2.84 -20.46
CA SER A 107 1.01 -2.94 -20.02
C SER A 107 1.95 -1.94 -20.69
N ASP A 108 1.52 -1.30 -21.77
CA ASP A 108 2.25 -0.26 -22.51
C ASP A 108 1.99 1.16 -21.97
N LEU A 109 1.13 1.32 -20.97
CA LEU A 109 0.81 2.61 -20.36
C LEU A 109 1.48 2.76 -18.99
N HIS A 110 1.95 3.98 -18.70
CA HIS A 110 2.50 4.31 -17.38
C HIS A 110 1.48 4.05 -16.28
N THR A 111 1.92 3.40 -15.23
CA THR A 111 1.09 2.95 -14.11
C THR A 111 1.72 3.31 -12.78
N LEU A 112 0.91 3.81 -11.86
CA LEU A 112 1.23 3.82 -10.44
C LEU A 112 0.62 2.59 -9.78
N PHE A 113 1.45 1.75 -9.19
CA PHE A 113 1.02 0.66 -8.32
C PHE A 113 1.11 1.12 -6.86
N VAL A 114 0.04 0.91 -6.10
CA VAL A 114 -0.03 1.18 -4.67
C VAL A 114 -0.29 -0.13 -3.94
N TRP A 115 0.63 -0.50 -3.05
CA TRP A 115 0.60 -1.79 -2.35
C TRP A 115 0.78 -1.55 -0.85
N GLU A 116 -0.28 -1.08 -0.21
CA GLU A 116 -0.30 -0.60 1.16
C GLU A 116 -0.90 -1.62 2.13
N GLY A 117 -0.19 -1.93 3.21
CA GLY A 117 -0.74 -2.73 4.30
C GLY A 117 -0.90 -4.20 3.98
N VAL A 118 -0.14 -4.76 3.03
CA VAL A 118 -0.38 -6.11 2.48
C VAL A 118 0.88 -6.97 2.46
N THR A 119 2.04 -6.42 2.10
CA THR A 119 3.26 -7.19 1.82
C THR A 119 3.62 -8.17 2.93
N TYR A 120 3.52 -7.75 4.17
CA TYR A 120 3.91 -8.53 5.34
C TYR A 120 2.94 -9.68 5.70
N TYR A 121 1.76 -9.73 5.09
CA TYR A 121 0.85 -10.88 5.19
C TYR A 121 1.06 -11.92 4.09
N LEU A 122 1.82 -11.57 3.06
CA LEU A 122 2.06 -12.47 1.92
C LEU A 122 3.27 -13.36 2.14
N PRO A 123 3.24 -14.61 1.67
CA PRO A 123 4.44 -15.41 1.63
C PRO A 123 5.48 -14.75 0.71
N PRO A 124 6.79 -14.87 1.01
CA PRO A 124 7.86 -14.25 0.21
C PRO A 124 7.74 -14.52 -1.29
N ARG A 125 7.29 -15.71 -1.68
CA ARG A 125 7.04 -16.06 -3.08
C ARG A 125 5.99 -15.15 -3.73
N ALA A 126 4.89 -14.84 -3.05
CA ALA A 126 3.86 -13.97 -3.61
C ALA A 126 4.35 -12.52 -3.76
N VAL A 127 5.21 -12.05 -2.84
CA VAL A 127 5.88 -10.76 -2.95
C VAL A 127 6.78 -10.75 -4.20
N GLU A 128 7.59 -11.79 -4.41
CA GLU A 128 8.44 -11.95 -5.58
C GLU A 128 7.63 -11.95 -6.89
N GLU A 129 6.56 -12.73 -6.95
CA GLU A 129 5.70 -12.86 -8.14
C GLU A 129 5.01 -11.53 -8.46
N THR A 130 4.60 -10.76 -7.45
CA THR A 130 4.00 -9.43 -7.64
C THR A 130 5.03 -8.42 -8.18
N LEU A 131 6.24 -8.36 -7.62
CA LEU A 131 7.30 -7.48 -8.10
C LEU A 131 7.76 -7.86 -9.51
N ALA A 132 7.87 -9.16 -9.80
CA ALA A 132 8.18 -9.67 -11.14
C ALA A 132 7.07 -9.27 -12.15
N PHE A 133 5.79 -9.39 -11.76
CA PHE A 133 4.68 -8.94 -12.59
C PHE A 133 4.82 -7.44 -12.94
N VAL A 134 5.08 -6.58 -11.94
CA VAL A 134 5.26 -5.13 -12.17
C VAL A 134 6.41 -4.87 -13.12
N ARG A 135 7.57 -5.48 -12.91
CA ARG A 135 8.76 -5.34 -13.78
C ARG A 135 8.45 -5.74 -15.23
N GLU A 136 7.73 -6.84 -15.42
CA GLU A 136 7.55 -7.47 -16.76
C GLU A 136 6.32 -6.92 -17.51
N ASN A 137 5.35 -6.36 -16.80
CA ASN A 137 4.06 -5.99 -17.38
C ASN A 137 3.67 -4.53 -17.12
N ALA A 138 4.63 -3.66 -16.81
CA ALA A 138 4.42 -2.22 -16.72
C ALA A 138 5.33 -1.48 -17.70
N ALA A 139 4.85 -0.38 -18.25
CA ALA A 139 5.65 0.49 -19.12
C ALA A 139 6.84 1.08 -18.36
N ALA A 140 7.97 1.29 -19.04
CA ALA A 140 9.12 1.96 -18.45
C ALA A 140 8.73 3.32 -17.88
N GLY A 141 9.19 3.63 -16.66
CA GLY A 141 8.80 4.83 -15.92
C GLY A 141 7.53 4.65 -15.05
N SER A 142 6.91 3.46 -15.05
CA SER A 142 5.91 3.11 -14.04
C SER A 142 6.54 3.03 -12.65
N VAL A 143 5.73 3.27 -11.61
CA VAL A 143 6.19 3.34 -10.22
C VAL A 143 5.38 2.39 -9.37
N ILE A 144 6.01 1.73 -8.40
CA ILE A 144 5.36 0.99 -7.32
C ILE A 144 5.71 1.64 -5.97
N CYS A 145 4.68 1.89 -5.16
CA CYS A 145 4.81 2.30 -3.77
C CYS A 145 4.30 1.19 -2.87
N PHE A 146 5.11 0.74 -1.92
CA PHE A 146 4.69 -0.28 -0.96
C PHE A 146 5.32 -0.04 0.41
N ASP A 147 4.65 -0.52 1.46
CA ASP A 147 5.21 -0.64 2.79
C ASP A 147 5.65 -2.08 3.06
N TYR A 148 6.56 -2.24 4.00
CA TYR A 148 7.07 -3.54 4.43
C TYR A 148 7.31 -3.53 5.94
N MET A 149 7.32 -4.68 6.56
CA MET A 149 7.67 -4.83 7.97
C MET A 149 9.20 -5.01 8.11
N ILE A 150 9.80 -4.31 9.06
CA ILE A 150 11.24 -4.47 9.37
C ILE A 150 11.52 -5.82 10.02
N THR A 151 12.72 -6.35 9.83
CA THR A 151 13.13 -7.65 10.40
C THR A 151 13.17 -7.62 11.94
N ILE A 152 12.97 -8.80 12.56
CA ILE A 152 12.95 -8.95 14.02
C ILE A 152 14.20 -8.40 14.71
N PRO A 153 15.43 -8.65 14.23
CA PRO A 153 16.64 -8.11 14.87
C PRO A 153 16.67 -6.58 14.92
N GLU A 154 16.06 -5.90 13.94
CA GLU A 154 16.01 -4.45 13.86
C GLU A 154 14.93 -3.82 14.73
N MET A 155 13.93 -4.58 15.16
CA MET A 155 12.85 -4.09 16.04
C MET A 155 13.35 -3.68 17.43
N ALA A 156 14.51 -4.20 17.85
CA ALA A 156 15.09 -3.88 19.16
C ALA A 156 15.43 -2.38 19.23
N GLY A 157 14.77 -1.69 20.16
CA GLY A 157 14.95 -0.24 20.36
C GLY A 157 14.09 0.67 19.48
N ARG A 158 13.34 0.11 18.52
CA ARG A 158 12.38 0.87 17.72
C ARG A 158 11.07 1.09 18.48
N TYR A 159 10.52 2.29 18.36
CA TYR A 159 9.34 2.68 19.16
C TYR A 159 8.11 1.84 18.80
N GLY A 160 7.55 1.16 19.79
CA GLY A 160 6.32 0.38 19.66
C GLY A 160 6.42 -0.92 18.83
N ALA A 161 7.52 -1.16 18.11
CA ALA A 161 7.64 -2.24 17.14
C ALA A 161 7.40 -3.63 17.72
N GLN A 162 8.06 -3.97 18.83
CA GLN A 162 7.89 -5.27 19.47
C GLN A 162 6.46 -5.49 19.97
N GLN A 163 5.88 -4.47 20.62
CA GLN A 163 4.52 -4.54 21.13
C GLN A 163 3.50 -4.65 20.00
N ALA A 164 3.67 -3.91 18.91
CA ALA A 164 2.80 -3.98 17.74
C ALA A 164 2.80 -5.39 17.13
N ARG A 165 3.99 -5.96 16.92
CA ARG A 165 4.14 -7.30 16.39
C ARG A 165 3.47 -8.36 17.28
N ASP A 166 3.69 -8.29 18.61
CA ASP A 166 3.08 -9.23 19.55
C ASP A 166 1.55 -9.09 19.57
N THR A 167 1.05 -7.86 19.47
CA THR A 167 -0.38 -7.57 19.36
C THR A 167 -0.95 -8.16 18.07
N MET A 168 -0.31 -7.93 16.92
CA MET A 168 -0.76 -8.47 15.63
C MET A 168 -0.80 -10.01 15.67
N ARG A 169 0.23 -10.66 16.19
CA ARG A 169 0.26 -12.11 16.34
C ARG A 169 -0.84 -12.68 17.25
N THR A 170 -1.29 -11.90 18.22
CA THR A 170 -2.29 -12.34 19.21
C THR A 170 -3.72 -12.08 18.72
N LEU A 171 -3.95 -10.94 18.07
CA LEU A 171 -5.29 -10.53 17.65
C LEU A 171 -5.66 -11.01 16.22
N TYR A 172 -4.67 -11.19 15.36
CA TYR A 172 -4.86 -11.56 13.96
C TYR A 172 -4.23 -12.93 13.66
N THR A 173 -4.70 -13.95 14.37
CA THR A 173 -4.16 -15.33 14.27
C THR A 173 -4.34 -15.95 12.89
N ASP A 174 -5.35 -15.51 12.15
CA ASP A 174 -5.67 -15.98 10.80
C ASP A 174 -4.89 -15.24 9.71
N GLU A 175 -4.17 -14.17 10.08
CA GLU A 175 -3.34 -13.34 9.19
C GLU A 175 -1.89 -13.29 9.71
N PRO A 176 -1.13 -14.38 9.56
CA PRO A 176 0.25 -14.42 10.06
C PRO A 176 1.15 -13.45 9.29
N LEU A 177 2.11 -12.86 10.01
CA LEU A 177 3.17 -12.03 9.41
C LEU A 177 4.20 -12.97 8.77
N LEU A 178 4.34 -12.90 7.45
CA LEU A 178 5.09 -13.86 6.63
C LEU A 178 6.30 -13.24 5.92
N PHE A 179 6.28 -11.94 5.67
CA PHE A 179 7.34 -11.23 4.97
C PHE A 179 7.86 -10.07 5.82
N ASP A 180 9.16 -9.97 5.92
CA ASP A 180 9.88 -8.84 6.49
C ASP A 180 11.14 -8.54 5.68
N LEU A 181 11.68 -7.33 5.81
CA LEU A 181 12.86 -6.89 5.10
C LEU A 181 13.71 -6.00 6.01
N ALA A 182 15.03 -6.20 6.01
CA ALA A 182 15.94 -5.32 6.73
C ALA A 182 15.99 -3.95 6.05
N GLU A 183 15.95 -2.88 6.84
CA GLU A 183 15.89 -1.51 6.33
C GLU A 183 17.11 -1.17 5.43
N ASP A 184 18.28 -1.66 5.81
CA ASP A 184 19.53 -1.48 5.05
C ASP A 184 19.61 -2.36 3.79
N GLN A 185 18.74 -3.36 3.65
CA GLN A 185 18.69 -4.27 2.49
C GLN A 185 17.70 -3.83 1.41
N VAL A 186 16.84 -2.84 1.66
CA VAL A 186 15.78 -2.42 0.72
C VAL A 186 16.34 -2.09 -0.67
N ALA A 187 17.41 -1.31 -0.74
CA ALA A 187 18.02 -0.92 -2.01
C ALA A 187 18.57 -2.14 -2.77
N ALA A 188 19.26 -3.05 -2.07
CA ALA A 188 19.79 -4.28 -2.67
C ALA A 188 18.65 -5.21 -3.11
N PHE A 189 17.62 -5.38 -2.27
CA PHE A 189 16.45 -6.19 -2.56
C PHE A 189 15.74 -5.75 -3.85
N LEU A 190 15.56 -4.45 -4.06
CA LEU A 190 14.95 -3.91 -5.28
C LEU A 190 15.88 -4.01 -6.48
N ALA A 191 17.18 -3.71 -6.31
CA ALA A 191 18.16 -3.78 -7.39
C ALA A 191 18.32 -5.20 -7.97
N GLU A 192 18.30 -6.23 -7.11
CA GLU A 192 18.29 -7.64 -7.54
C GLU A 192 17.08 -8.00 -8.42
N ARG A 193 16.01 -7.22 -8.35
CA ARG A 193 14.77 -7.37 -9.12
C ARG A 193 14.64 -6.39 -10.27
N GLU A 194 15.75 -5.68 -10.57
CA GLU A 194 15.80 -4.66 -11.64
C GLU A 194 14.77 -3.55 -11.44
N ILE A 195 14.51 -3.18 -10.17
CA ILE A 195 13.64 -2.07 -9.77
C ILE A 195 14.49 -0.99 -9.10
N ASP A 196 14.42 0.23 -9.62
CA ASP A 196 15.14 1.38 -9.08
C ASP A 196 14.44 1.94 -7.84
N LEU A 197 15.17 2.11 -6.75
CA LEU A 197 14.68 2.79 -5.55
C LEU A 197 14.65 4.30 -5.77
N LEU A 198 13.47 4.90 -5.85
CA LEU A 198 13.29 6.35 -6.00
C LEU A 198 13.30 7.07 -4.66
N GLU A 199 12.58 6.57 -3.69
CA GLU A 199 12.49 7.13 -2.33
C GLU A 199 12.33 6.00 -1.32
N HIS A 200 13.00 6.11 -0.19
CA HIS A 200 12.80 5.27 0.99
C HIS A 200 12.38 6.18 2.15
N ALA A 201 11.09 6.13 2.50
CA ALA A 201 10.50 6.92 3.56
C ALA A 201 10.56 6.14 4.87
N THR A 202 11.57 6.41 5.70
CA THR A 202 11.67 5.83 7.05
C THR A 202 10.66 6.45 8.01
N ALA A 203 10.41 5.80 9.16
CA ALA A 203 9.52 6.31 10.20
C ALA A 203 9.87 7.74 10.61
N ASP A 204 11.16 8.07 10.75
CA ASP A 204 11.59 9.43 11.09
C ASP A 204 11.23 10.45 10.01
N LYS A 205 11.45 10.12 8.73
CA LYS A 205 11.08 11.00 7.61
C LYS A 205 9.58 11.22 7.53
N LEU A 206 8.78 10.16 7.71
CA LEU A 206 7.32 10.26 7.72
C LEU A 206 6.84 11.14 8.88
N ARG A 207 7.41 10.95 10.07
CA ARG A 207 7.09 11.74 11.26
C ARG A 207 7.40 13.22 11.06
N GLU A 208 8.59 13.54 10.58
CA GLU A 208 8.99 14.93 10.30
C GLU A 208 8.09 15.58 9.25
N ARG A 209 7.75 14.87 8.19
CA ARG A 209 6.99 15.41 7.07
C ARG A 209 5.49 15.57 7.35
N TYR A 210 4.89 14.67 8.13
CA TYR A 210 3.43 14.62 8.28
C TYR A 210 2.92 14.81 9.71
N LEU A 211 3.78 14.70 10.71
CA LEU A 211 3.40 14.85 12.12
C LEU A 211 4.02 16.08 12.79
N THR A 212 4.62 16.97 12.04
CA THR A 212 5.08 18.28 12.54
C THR A 212 3.91 19.23 12.66
N LEU A 213 3.66 19.72 13.86
CA LEU A 213 2.61 20.69 14.16
C LEU A 213 3.00 22.10 13.69
N ARG A 214 2.04 23.02 13.66
CA ARG A 214 2.26 24.40 13.18
C ARG A 214 3.29 25.19 13.99
N ASP A 215 3.51 24.81 15.25
CA ASP A 215 4.52 25.42 16.14
C ASP A 215 5.91 24.78 15.98
N GLY A 216 6.06 23.82 15.06
CA GLY A 216 7.30 23.09 14.81
C GLY A 216 7.54 21.89 15.74
N SER A 217 6.67 21.65 16.71
CA SER A 217 6.75 20.44 17.54
C SER A 217 6.23 19.20 16.81
N LEU A 218 6.65 18.01 17.24
CA LEU A 218 6.10 16.76 16.73
C LEU A 218 4.82 16.39 17.49
N ALA A 219 3.82 15.86 16.78
CA ALA A 219 2.53 15.48 17.37
C ALA A 219 2.65 14.34 18.39
N GLY A 220 3.67 13.49 18.25
CA GLY A 220 3.96 12.37 19.16
C GLY A 220 4.99 11.41 18.57
N PRO A 221 5.37 10.40 19.34
CA PRO A 221 6.16 9.29 18.80
C PRO A 221 5.30 8.45 17.86
N MET A 222 5.88 8.01 16.75
CA MET A 222 5.23 7.18 15.74
C MET A 222 5.75 5.73 15.85
N LEU A 223 4.88 4.76 15.62
CA LEU A 223 5.29 3.36 15.49
C LEU A 223 6.35 3.20 14.39
N ASP A 224 7.41 2.49 14.71
CA ASP A 224 8.56 2.25 13.84
C ASP A 224 8.71 0.74 13.59
N LEU A 225 7.76 0.18 12.87
CA LEU A 225 7.69 -1.25 12.50
C LEU A 225 7.62 -1.47 10.99
N PHE A 226 7.17 -0.47 10.23
CA PHE A 226 6.91 -0.55 8.80
C PHE A 226 7.66 0.55 8.05
#